data_7d26699e9a6c82e8d737fb9a3e69b1ab
#
_entry.id   7d26699e9a6c82e8d737fb9a3e69b1ab
#
_cell.length_a   1.000
_cell.length_b   1.000
_cell.length_c   1.000
_cell.angle_alpha   90.00
_cell.angle_beta   90.00
_cell.angle_gamma   90.00
#
_symmetry.space_group_name_H-M   'P 1'
#
loop_
_entity.id
_entity.type
_entity.pdbx_description
1 polymer ?
#
loop_
_entity_poly.entity_id
_entity_poly.type
_entity_poly.pdbx_seq_one_letter_code
_entity_poly.pdbx_strand_id
1 'polypeptide(L)'
;MLKVDKTLVDYYTKLSDFHAQFRAVGTNYNQVVKELRLHFSEKKAMALLYKLEQYTVELVKLSRRIVELSREMEAKWSQKSV
;
A
#
# COMPACT_ATOMS: atom_id res chain seq x y z
N MET A 1 -22.94 -24.39 -10.59
CA MET A 1 -21.47 -24.33 -10.68
C MET A 1 -21.00 -22.89 -10.77
N LEU A 2 -20.30 -22.46 -9.76
CA LEU A 2 -19.82 -21.08 -9.67
C LEU A 2 -18.60 -20.90 -10.58
N LYS A 3 -18.80 -20.27 -11.72
CA LYS A 3 -17.67 -19.82 -12.52
C LYS A 3 -17.02 -18.66 -11.79
N VAL A 4 -15.83 -18.86 -11.30
CA VAL A 4 -15.03 -17.79 -10.73
C VAL A 4 -14.65 -16.86 -11.89
N ASP A 5 -15.14 -15.63 -11.86
CA ASP A 5 -14.83 -14.62 -12.86
C ASP A 5 -13.33 -14.34 -12.82
N LYS A 6 -12.66 -14.54 -13.94
CA LYS A 6 -11.23 -14.28 -14.08
C LYS A 6 -10.86 -12.85 -13.71
N THR A 7 -11.72 -11.89 -14.03
CA THR A 7 -11.56 -10.48 -13.68
C THR A 7 -11.52 -10.29 -12.17
N LEU A 8 -12.37 -11.00 -11.44
CA LEU A 8 -12.42 -10.95 -9.98
C LEU A 8 -11.16 -11.55 -9.36
N VAL A 9 -10.68 -12.67 -9.92
CA VAL A 9 -9.44 -13.32 -9.47
C VAL A 9 -8.24 -12.41 -9.69
N ASP A 10 -8.15 -11.80 -10.88
CA ASP A 10 -7.07 -10.85 -11.20
C ASP A 10 -7.09 -9.64 -10.28
N TYR A 11 -8.27 -9.10 -10.00
CA TYR A 11 -8.45 -7.99 -9.05
C TYR A 11 -7.95 -8.37 -7.67
N TYR A 12 -8.37 -9.53 -7.17
CA TYR A 12 -8.00 -10.01 -5.85
C TYR A 12 -6.49 -10.22 -5.74
N THR A 13 -5.87 -10.78 -6.78
CA THR A 13 -4.44 -11.01 -6.83
C THR A 13 -3.66 -9.69 -6.77
N LYS A 14 -4.06 -8.70 -7.57
CA LYS A 14 -3.44 -7.37 -7.56
C LYS A 14 -3.62 -6.67 -6.21
N LEU A 15 -4.81 -6.76 -5.65
CA LEU A 15 -5.11 -6.17 -4.34
C LEU A 15 -4.24 -6.81 -3.26
N SER A 16 -4.09 -8.12 -3.30
CA SER A 16 -3.26 -8.87 -2.37
C SER A 16 -1.79 -8.47 -2.48
N ASP A 17 -1.28 -8.29 -3.71
CA ASP A 17 0.09 -7.83 -3.95
C ASP A 17 0.33 -6.42 -3.42
N PHE A 18 -0.60 -5.51 -3.67
CA PHE A 18 -0.51 -4.13 -3.16
C PHE A 18 -0.55 -4.11 -1.63
N HIS A 19 -1.39 -4.95 -1.04
CA HIS A 19 -1.49 -5.07 0.42
C HIS A 19 -0.17 -5.57 1.02
N ALA A 20 0.46 -6.55 0.38
CA ALA A 20 1.76 -7.08 0.82
C ALA A 20 2.84 -6.00 0.75
N GLN A 21 2.88 -5.22 -0.34
CA GLN A 21 3.82 -4.10 -0.50
C GLN A 21 3.56 -3.01 0.53
N PHE A 22 2.31 -2.65 0.75
CA PHE A 22 1.90 -1.67 1.74
C PHE A 22 2.36 -2.09 3.14
N ARG A 23 2.18 -3.35 3.47
CA ARG A 23 2.59 -3.92 4.76
C ARG A 23 4.09 -3.88 4.94
N ALA A 24 4.86 -4.21 3.89
CA ALA A 24 6.33 -4.17 3.93
C ALA A 24 6.84 -2.75 4.16
N VAL A 25 6.32 -1.78 3.42
CA VAL A 25 6.68 -0.37 3.60
C VAL A 25 6.28 0.12 4.99
N GLY A 26 5.09 -0.26 5.46
CA GLY A 26 4.61 0.08 6.81
C GLY A 26 5.51 -0.47 7.91
N THR A 27 6.01 -1.68 7.76
CA THR A 27 6.95 -2.29 8.69
C THR A 27 8.26 -1.49 8.73
N ASN A 28 8.79 -1.13 7.57
CA ASN A 28 10.00 -0.32 7.47
C ASN A 28 9.81 1.07 8.08
N TYR A 29 8.66 1.67 7.85
CA TYR A 29 8.28 2.96 8.44
C TYR A 29 8.29 2.88 9.97
N ASN A 30 7.65 1.85 10.53
CA ASN A 30 7.58 1.65 11.97
C ASN A 30 8.97 1.43 12.58
N GLN A 31 9.85 0.73 11.89
CA GLN A 31 11.22 0.53 12.37
C GLN A 31 12.00 1.84 12.45
N VAL A 32 11.85 2.71 11.45
CA VAL A 32 12.51 4.02 11.44
C VAL A 32 11.98 4.89 12.59
N VAL A 33 10.67 4.89 12.82
CA VAL A 33 10.06 5.62 13.94
C VAL A 33 10.61 5.11 15.28
N LYS A 34 10.74 3.80 15.41
CA LYS A 34 11.27 3.18 16.62
C LYS A 34 12.73 3.56 16.87
N GLU A 35 13.56 3.55 15.82
CA GLU A 35 14.96 4.00 15.92
C GLU A 35 15.06 5.47 16.33
N LEU A 36 14.18 6.30 15.78
CA LEU A 36 14.14 7.72 16.09
C LEU A 36 13.81 7.96 17.56
N ARG A 37 12.97 7.11 18.16
CA ARG A 37 12.64 7.16 19.59
C ARG A 37 13.78 6.72 20.48
N LEU A 38 14.49 5.66 20.06
CA LEU A 38 15.52 5.03 20.89
C LEU A 38 16.88 5.73 20.81
N HIS A 39 17.19 6.27 19.63
CA HIS A 39 18.51 6.83 19.34
C HIS A 39 18.40 8.22 18.71
N PHE A 40 17.96 9.19 19.51
CA PHE A 40 17.81 10.56 19.02
C PHE A 40 19.16 11.28 19.02
N SER A 41 19.72 11.50 17.82
CA SER A 41 20.82 12.42 17.61
C SER A 41 20.50 13.29 16.40
N GLU A 42 20.94 14.54 16.38
CA GLU A 42 20.63 15.48 15.30
C GLU A 42 20.98 14.94 13.91
N LYS A 43 22.18 14.37 13.77
CA LYS A 43 22.64 13.81 12.49
C LYS A 43 21.79 12.62 12.03
N LYS A 44 21.47 11.73 12.96
CA LYS A 44 20.63 10.56 12.66
C LYS A 44 19.18 10.95 12.42
N ALA A 45 18.68 11.95 13.15
CA ALA A 45 17.32 12.42 13.02
C ALA A 45 17.03 12.90 11.58
N MET A 46 17.95 13.68 11.00
CA MET A 46 17.79 14.17 9.63
C MET A 46 17.73 13.04 8.62
N ALA A 47 18.64 12.06 8.74
CA ALA A 47 18.67 10.90 7.84
C ALA A 47 17.40 10.04 7.99
N LEU A 48 16.95 9.84 9.23
CA LEU A 48 15.75 9.06 9.50
C LEU A 48 14.48 9.76 9.01
N LEU A 49 14.40 11.09 9.17
CA LEU A 49 13.27 11.86 8.64
C LEU A 49 13.19 11.79 7.12
N TYR A 50 14.35 11.81 6.45
CA TYR A 50 14.42 11.66 5.01
C TYR A 50 13.87 10.29 4.58
N LYS A 51 14.25 9.23 5.29
CA LYS A 51 13.72 7.87 5.02
C LYS A 51 12.21 7.80 5.26
N LEU A 52 11.72 8.42 6.33
CA LEU A 52 10.29 8.47 6.62
C LEU A 52 9.52 9.17 5.50
N GLU A 53 10.06 10.27 5.00
CA GLU A 53 9.46 10.98 3.87
C GLU A 53 9.34 10.09 2.65
N GLN A 54 10.40 9.36 2.29
CA GLN A 54 10.39 8.42 1.17
C GLN A 54 9.36 7.32 1.35
N TYR A 55 9.30 6.71 2.54
CA TYR A 55 8.31 5.67 2.82
C TYR A 55 6.90 6.21 2.80
N THR A 56 6.69 7.44 3.27
CA THR A 56 5.38 8.11 3.20
C THR A 56 4.94 8.29 1.76
N VAL A 57 5.83 8.73 0.88
CA VAL A 57 5.54 8.88 -0.56
C VAL A 57 5.16 7.53 -1.17
N GLU A 58 5.89 6.46 -0.85
CA GLU A 58 5.58 5.11 -1.33
C GLU A 58 4.20 4.63 -0.85
N LEU A 59 3.88 4.87 0.44
CA LEU A 59 2.59 4.51 1.00
C LEU A 59 1.44 5.25 0.30
N VAL A 60 1.63 6.53 0.01
CA VAL A 60 0.63 7.34 -0.70
C VAL A 60 0.41 6.79 -2.11
N LYS A 61 1.50 6.47 -2.82
CA LYS A 61 1.41 5.89 -4.18
C LYS A 61 0.66 4.57 -4.17
N LEU A 62 0.97 3.68 -3.22
CA LEU A 62 0.30 2.39 -3.09
C LEU A 62 -1.17 2.56 -2.74
N SER A 63 -1.50 3.49 -1.84
CA SER A 63 -2.87 3.80 -1.47
C SER A 63 -3.68 4.26 -2.69
N ARG A 64 -3.11 5.13 -3.51
CA ARG A 64 -3.77 5.60 -4.74
C ARG A 64 -4.03 4.46 -5.71
N ARG A 65 -3.07 3.56 -5.89
CA ARG A 65 -3.24 2.38 -6.76
C ARG A 65 -4.36 1.46 -6.27
N ILE A 66 -4.43 1.25 -4.96
CA ILE A 66 -5.48 0.44 -4.36
C ILE A 66 -6.85 1.08 -4.61
N VAL A 67 -6.97 2.38 -4.41
CA VAL A 67 -8.22 3.13 -4.65
C VAL A 67 -8.62 3.06 -6.11
N GLU A 68 -7.68 3.28 -7.04
CA GLU A 68 -7.92 3.19 -8.47
C GLU A 68 -8.41 1.79 -8.87
N LEU A 69 -7.75 0.76 -8.36
CA LEU A 69 -8.12 -0.63 -8.63
C LEU A 69 -9.53 -0.92 -8.11
N SER A 70 -9.87 -0.43 -6.92
CA SER A 70 -11.20 -0.60 -6.34
C SER A 70 -12.28 0.09 -7.18
N ARG A 71 -11.99 1.29 -7.68
CA ARG A 71 -12.91 2.03 -8.54
C ARG A 71 -13.13 1.32 -9.87
N GLU A 72 -12.07 0.79 -10.48
CA GLU A 72 -12.17 0.00 -11.71
C GLU A 72 -13.05 -1.21 -11.49
N MET A 73 -12.86 -1.90 -10.38
CA MET A 73 -13.65 -3.08 -10.05
C MET A 73 -15.13 -2.73 -9.82
N GLU A 74 -15.39 -1.63 -9.11
CA GLU A 74 -16.77 -1.14 -8.91
C GLU A 74 -17.46 -0.82 -10.22
N ALA A 75 -16.78 -0.16 -11.14
CA ALA A 75 -17.31 0.17 -12.46
C ALA A 75 -17.67 -1.08 -13.24
N LYS A 76 -16.79 -2.08 -13.27
CA LYS A 76 -17.02 -3.36 -13.93
C LYS A 76 -18.17 -4.13 -13.27
N TRP A 77 -18.20 -4.12 -11.96
CA TRP A 77 -19.24 -4.81 -11.18
C TRP A 77 -20.61 -4.18 -11.42
N SER A 78 -20.70 -2.85 -11.43
CA SER A 78 -21.93 -2.12 -11.72
C SER A 78 -22.47 -2.42 -13.12
N GLN A 79 -21.58 -2.56 -14.10
CA GLN A 79 -21.98 -2.92 -15.46
C GLN A 79 -22.55 -4.33 -15.55
N LYS A 80 -22.07 -5.25 -14.73
CA LYS A 80 -22.52 -6.64 -14.72
C LYS A 80 -23.81 -6.87 -13.95
N SER A 81 -24.16 -5.97 -13.05
CA SER A 81 -25.32 -6.14 -12.16
C SER A 81 -26.63 -5.54 -12.71
N VAL A 82 -26.67 -5.24 -14.00
CA VAL A 82 -27.89 -4.74 -14.66
C VAL A 82 -28.77 -5.87 -15.16
#